data_0cddbff91a94667405f912e997e0e873
#
_entry.id   0cddbff91a94667405f912e997e0e873
#
_cell.length_a   1.000
_cell.length_b   1.000
_cell.length_c   1.000
_cell.angle_alpha   90.00
_cell.angle_beta   90.00
_cell.angle_gamma   90.00
#
_symmetry.space_group_name_H-M   'P 1'
#
loop_
_entity.id
_entity.type
_entity.pdbx_description
1 polymer ?
#
loop_
_entity_poly.entity_id
_entity_poly.type
_entity_poly.pdbx_seq_one_letter_code
_entity_poly.pdbx_strand_id
1 'polypeptide(L)'
;NLVALPCPADHPARLRDCLPAQFQGAVYAYNGTDYNALDGDSLLTPGAGYFVFAAQEQALDLLVDAGGGVTVSLRRGWNALGVRHGGIVSAGCIEVMYEFVGGEYRKVSPQGVKALTGYWVYVGSPCDAVLP
;
A
#
# COMPACT_ATOMS: atom_id res chain seq x y z
N ASN A 1 -1.83 -1.38 10.79
CA ASN A 1 -1.24 -2.19 9.73
C ASN A 1 -1.01 -1.35 8.47
N LEU A 2 0.10 -1.56 7.79
CA LEU A 2 0.35 -1.03 6.47
C LEU A 2 -0.21 -2.01 5.43
N VAL A 3 -1.14 -1.55 4.62
CA VAL A 3 -1.88 -2.40 3.68
C VAL A 3 -2.02 -1.75 2.30
N ALA A 4 -2.26 -2.57 1.29
CA ALA A 4 -2.83 -2.13 0.03
C ALA A 4 -4.36 -2.16 0.15
N LEU A 5 -5.03 -1.08 -0.22
CA LEU A 5 -6.48 -1.08 -0.27
C LEU A 5 -6.96 -1.58 -1.64
N PRO A 6 -8.09 -2.31 -1.70
CA PRO A 6 -8.58 -2.95 -2.92
C PRO A 6 -9.33 -1.95 -3.80
N CYS A 7 -8.66 -0.89 -4.17
CA CYS A 7 -9.20 0.12 -5.08
C CYS A 7 -8.84 -0.22 -6.53
N PRO A 8 -9.57 0.29 -7.52
CA PRO A 8 -9.23 0.13 -8.92
C PRO A 8 -7.77 0.50 -9.22
N ALA A 9 -7.13 -0.24 -10.14
CA ALA A 9 -5.73 -0.03 -10.50
C ALA A 9 -5.53 1.13 -11.48
N ASP A 10 -6.53 1.41 -12.25
CA ASP A 10 -6.49 2.28 -13.43
C ASP A 10 -6.86 3.74 -13.13
N HIS A 11 -7.48 4.01 -11.98
CA HIS A 11 -7.85 5.36 -11.58
C HIS A 11 -7.92 5.53 -10.07
N PRO A 12 -7.73 6.76 -9.54
CA PRO A 12 -7.97 7.05 -8.14
C PRO A 12 -9.44 6.82 -7.75
N ALA A 13 -9.66 6.23 -6.59
CA ALA A 13 -11.00 6.00 -6.03
C ALA A 13 -11.11 6.65 -4.64
N ARG A 14 -12.34 6.92 -4.20
CA ARG A 14 -12.57 7.47 -2.86
C ARG A 14 -12.41 6.38 -1.81
N LEU A 15 -11.89 6.75 -0.65
CA LEU A 15 -11.68 5.81 0.46
C LEU A 15 -12.97 5.05 0.81
N ARG A 16 -14.13 5.73 0.85
CA ARG A 16 -15.41 5.09 1.17
C ARG A 16 -15.87 4.03 0.17
N ASP A 17 -15.36 4.09 -1.08
CA ASP A 17 -15.69 3.12 -2.12
C ASP A 17 -14.74 1.90 -2.09
N CYS A 18 -13.65 2.00 -1.33
CA CYS A 18 -12.59 0.99 -1.24
C CYS A 18 -12.63 0.18 0.05
N LEU A 19 -13.31 0.67 1.08
CA LEU A 19 -13.45 -0.03 2.35
C LEU A 19 -14.91 -0.44 2.60
N PRO A 20 -15.12 -1.61 3.24
CA PRO A 20 -16.46 -2.01 3.63
C PRO A 20 -17.11 -0.98 4.57
N ALA A 21 -18.42 -0.79 4.42
CA ALA A 21 -19.17 0.17 5.24
C ALA A 21 -19.13 -0.12 6.76
N GLN A 22 -18.89 -1.38 7.13
CA GLN A 22 -18.72 -1.81 8.53
C GLN A 22 -17.33 -1.52 9.10
N PHE A 23 -16.37 -1.05 8.29
CA PHE A 23 -15.05 -0.70 8.79
C PHE A 23 -15.14 0.44 9.80
N GLN A 24 -14.65 0.19 11.00
CA GLN A 24 -14.56 1.18 12.08
C GLN A 24 -13.08 1.38 12.43
N GLY A 25 -12.55 2.49 11.99
CA GLY A 25 -11.14 2.79 12.22
C GLY A 25 -10.70 4.05 11.51
N ALA A 26 -9.41 4.27 11.48
CA ALA A 26 -8.79 5.41 10.82
C ALA A 26 -7.81 4.94 9.73
N VAL A 27 -7.72 5.72 8.67
CA VAL A 27 -6.80 5.47 7.55
C VAL A 27 -5.87 6.68 7.41
N TYR A 28 -4.58 6.42 7.23
CA TYR A 28 -3.56 7.44 7.06
C TYR A 28 -2.74 7.16 5.81
N ALA A 29 -2.41 8.23 5.09
CA ALA A 29 -1.44 8.20 4.01
C ALA A 29 -0.11 8.81 4.46
N TYR A 30 0.99 8.29 3.93
CA TYR A 30 2.32 8.86 4.11
C TYR A 30 2.71 9.69 2.90
N ASN A 31 3.09 10.95 3.10
CA ASN A 31 3.42 11.89 2.03
C ASN A 31 4.92 12.03 1.74
N GLY A 32 5.75 11.22 2.41
CA GLY A 32 7.21 11.30 2.35
C GLY A 32 7.84 11.95 3.59
N THR A 33 7.04 12.61 4.42
CA THR A 33 7.48 13.29 5.65
C THR A 33 6.53 12.98 6.81
N ASP A 34 5.23 13.13 6.59
CA ASP A 34 4.20 13.03 7.62
C ASP A 34 3.08 12.05 7.25
N TYR A 35 2.31 11.66 8.26
CA TYR A 35 1.09 10.88 8.11
C TYR A 35 -0.11 11.82 8.10
N ASN A 36 -0.94 11.72 7.07
CA ASN A 36 -2.16 12.50 6.93
C ASN A 36 -3.37 11.58 7.12
N ALA A 37 -4.26 11.95 8.04
CA ALA A 37 -5.53 11.27 8.21
C ALA A 37 -6.42 11.48 6.98
N LEU A 38 -7.04 10.40 6.53
CA LEU A 38 -7.96 10.41 5.39
C LEU A 38 -9.41 10.33 5.87
N ASP A 39 -10.30 10.97 5.13
CA ASP A 39 -11.75 10.82 5.27
C ASP A 39 -12.35 10.02 4.11
N GLY A 40 -13.66 9.75 4.16
CA GLY A 40 -14.34 8.97 3.13
C GLY A 40 -14.28 9.56 1.72
N ASP A 41 -14.10 10.88 1.59
CA ASP A 41 -14.00 11.58 0.30
C ASP A 41 -12.55 11.67 -0.23
N SER A 42 -11.57 11.32 0.58
CA SER A 42 -10.16 11.32 0.18
C SER A 42 -9.92 10.35 -0.98
N LEU A 43 -9.19 10.80 -2.00
CA LEU A 43 -8.81 9.98 -3.14
C LEU A 43 -7.59 9.12 -2.78
N LEU A 44 -7.70 7.84 -3.09
CA LEU A 44 -6.61 6.87 -2.94
C LEU A 44 -5.87 6.72 -4.26
N THR A 45 -4.56 6.67 -4.18
CA THR A 45 -3.68 6.49 -5.35
C THR A 45 -3.37 5.02 -5.55
N PRO A 46 -3.55 4.46 -6.75
CA PRO A 46 -3.15 3.10 -7.06
C PRO A 46 -1.68 2.85 -6.72
N GLY A 47 -1.40 1.70 -6.11
CA GLY A 47 -0.05 1.31 -5.72
C GLY A 47 0.52 1.97 -4.46
N ALA A 48 -0.18 2.94 -3.87
CA ALA A 48 0.21 3.50 -2.58
C ALA A 48 -0.18 2.56 -1.42
N GLY A 49 0.67 2.51 -0.40
CA GLY A 49 0.38 1.85 0.87
C GLY A 49 -0.31 2.80 1.84
N TYR A 50 -1.27 2.28 2.59
CA TYR A 50 -2.03 3.03 3.59
C TYR A 50 -1.92 2.38 4.96
N PHE A 51 -1.81 3.22 5.99
CA PHE A 51 -1.91 2.76 7.36
C PHE A 51 -3.38 2.68 7.76
N VAL A 52 -3.79 1.48 8.14
CA VAL A 52 -5.14 1.22 8.64
C VAL A 52 -5.07 0.85 10.11
N PHE A 53 -5.74 1.65 10.92
CA PHE A 53 -5.89 1.43 12.35
C PHE A 53 -7.34 1.03 12.63
N ALA A 54 -7.54 -0.17 13.15
CA ALA A 54 -8.84 -0.64 13.62
C ALA A 54 -8.90 -0.47 15.14
N ALA A 55 -10.02 0.08 15.63
CA ALA A 55 -10.24 0.26 17.06
C ALA A 55 -10.39 -1.09 17.82
N GLN A 56 -10.80 -2.13 17.10
CA GLN A 56 -10.92 -3.50 17.59
C GLN A 56 -10.43 -4.45 16.49
N GLU A 57 -10.03 -5.66 16.90
CA GLU A 57 -9.72 -6.71 15.93
C GLU A 57 -10.96 -7.02 15.10
N GLN A 58 -10.81 -6.94 13.78
CA GLN A 58 -11.87 -7.23 12.83
C GLN A 58 -11.31 -7.87 11.58
N ALA A 59 -12.05 -8.83 11.03
CA ALA A 59 -11.78 -9.38 9.71
C ALA A 59 -12.55 -8.55 8.66
N LEU A 60 -11.86 -8.21 7.58
CA LEU A 60 -12.45 -7.51 6.44
C LEU A 60 -12.33 -8.38 5.20
N ASP A 61 -13.47 -8.67 4.58
CA ASP A 61 -13.50 -9.31 3.28
C ASP A 61 -13.28 -8.24 2.20
N LEU A 62 -12.09 -8.23 1.63
CA LEU A 62 -11.70 -7.28 0.59
C LEU A 62 -11.69 -7.99 -0.76
N LEU A 63 -12.49 -7.46 -1.70
CA LEU A 63 -12.51 -7.94 -3.07
C LEU A 63 -11.44 -7.20 -3.88
N VAL A 64 -10.52 -7.95 -4.45
CA VAL A 64 -9.50 -7.42 -5.37
C VAL A 64 -9.93 -7.73 -6.79
N ASP A 65 -9.96 -6.71 -7.64
CA ASP A 65 -10.22 -6.91 -9.06
C ASP A 65 -9.08 -7.69 -9.74
N ALA A 66 -9.36 -8.26 -10.91
CA ALA A 66 -8.38 -8.99 -11.72
C ALA A 66 -7.42 -8.04 -12.49
N GLY A 67 -7.39 -6.76 -12.13
CA GLY A 67 -6.60 -5.75 -12.82
C GLY A 67 -5.10 -6.06 -12.82
N GLY A 68 -4.43 -5.67 -13.89
CA GLY A 68 -3.00 -5.86 -14.09
C GLY A 68 -2.12 -5.00 -13.20
N GLY A 69 -0.83 -5.10 -13.41
CA GLY A 69 0.18 -4.38 -12.65
C GLY A 69 0.02 -2.86 -12.68
N VAL A 70 0.47 -2.22 -11.62
CA VAL A 70 0.44 -0.76 -11.47
C VAL A 70 1.87 -0.23 -11.50
N THR A 71 2.11 0.80 -12.32
CA THR A 71 3.38 1.54 -12.29
C THR A 71 3.27 2.70 -11.31
N VAL A 72 4.20 2.77 -10.37
CA VAL A 72 4.28 3.84 -9.37
C VAL A 72 5.63 4.52 -9.44
N SER A 73 5.65 5.85 -9.34
CA SER A 73 6.89 6.62 -9.27
C SER A 73 7.35 6.72 -7.82
N LEU A 74 8.55 6.21 -7.56
CA LEU A 74 9.19 6.24 -6.25
C LEU A 74 10.08 7.46 -6.14
N ARG A 75 10.02 8.14 -4.99
CA ARG A 75 10.89 9.27 -4.66
C ARG A 75 12.09 8.78 -3.85
N ARG A 76 13.18 9.52 -3.92
CA ARG A 76 14.31 9.29 -3.02
C ARG A 76 13.86 9.27 -1.56
N GLY A 77 14.36 8.31 -0.80
CA GLY A 77 13.99 8.10 0.59
C GLY A 77 12.93 7.00 0.76
N TRP A 78 12.16 7.09 1.82
CA TRP A 78 11.13 6.12 2.17
C TRP A 78 9.83 6.34 1.39
N ASN A 79 9.27 5.24 0.88
CA ASN A 79 7.99 5.20 0.20
C ASN A 79 7.14 4.08 0.82
N ALA A 80 5.84 4.32 0.94
CA ALA A 80 4.87 3.30 1.33
C ALA A 80 4.19 2.75 0.06
N LEU A 81 4.42 1.48 -0.25
CA LEU A 81 3.80 0.78 -1.37
C LEU A 81 2.64 -0.09 -0.90
N GLY A 82 1.58 -0.15 -1.68
CA GLY A 82 0.47 -1.06 -1.49
C GLY A 82 0.41 -2.08 -2.64
N VAL A 83 0.65 -3.34 -2.33
CA VAL A 83 0.65 -4.41 -3.31
C VAL A 83 -0.68 -5.15 -3.25
N ARG A 84 -1.46 -5.11 -4.34
CA ARG A 84 -2.78 -5.75 -4.39
C ARG A 84 -2.73 -7.24 -4.70
N HIS A 85 -1.82 -7.64 -5.56
CA HIS A 85 -1.61 -9.04 -5.95
C HIS A 85 -0.24 -9.51 -5.49
N GLY A 86 -0.13 -10.79 -5.13
CA GLY A 86 1.16 -11.41 -4.84
C GLY A 86 1.99 -11.56 -6.11
N GLY A 87 3.31 -11.48 -5.96
CA GLY A 87 4.21 -11.62 -7.10
C GLY A 87 5.56 -10.95 -6.92
N ILE A 88 5.99 -10.24 -7.94
CA ILE A 88 7.29 -9.58 -7.99
C ILE A 88 7.09 -8.07 -8.16
N VAL A 89 7.73 -7.29 -7.28
CA VAL A 89 7.89 -5.85 -7.50
C VAL A 89 9.13 -5.65 -8.37
N SER A 90 8.93 -5.11 -9.56
CA SER A 90 10.01 -4.84 -10.51
C SER A 90 10.46 -3.37 -10.40
N ALA A 91 11.61 -3.15 -9.77
CA ALA A 91 12.24 -1.84 -9.68
C ALA A 91 13.73 -1.98 -9.40
N GLY A 92 14.55 -1.37 -10.24
CA GLY A 92 16.01 -1.40 -10.11
C GLY A 92 16.58 -0.48 -9.01
N CYS A 93 15.76 0.38 -8.42
CA CYS A 93 16.20 1.40 -7.47
C CYS A 93 15.90 1.08 -6.02
N ILE A 94 15.20 0.00 -5.71
CA ILE A 94 14.88 -0.40 -4.34
C ILE A 94 16.14 -0.96 -3.68
N GLU A 95 16.64 -0.26 -2.66
CA GLU A 95 17.79 -0.70 -1.87
C GLU A 95 17.38 -1.64 -0.74
N VAL A 96 16.24 -1.38 -0.13
CA VAL A 96 15.71 -2.20 0.95
C VAL A 96 14.19 -2.13 1.01
N MET A 97 13.58 -3.22 1.43
CA MET A 97 12.13 -3.38 1.57
C MET A 97 11.80 -4.08 2.87
N TYR A 98 10.76 -3.60 3.55
CA TYR A 98 10.26 -4.14 4.81
C TYR A 98 8.75 -4.35 4.77
N GLU A 99 8.30 -5.44 5.38
CA GLU A 99 6.90 -5.62 5.81
C GLU A 99 6.78 -5.39 7.32
N PHE A 100 5.59 -4.99 7.77
CA PHE A 100 5.27 -4.86 9.19
C PHE A 100 4.34 -5.99 9.60
N VAL A 101 4.82 -6.91 10.41
CA VAL A 101 4.07 -8.11 10.82
C VAL A 101 4.26 -8.35 12.32
N GLY A 102 3.16 -8.51 13.04
CA GLY A 102 3.20 -8.85 14.46
C GLY A 102 3.92 -7.82 15.34
N GLY A 103 3.83 -6.53 14.98
CA GLY A 103 4.49 -5.45 15.71
C GLY A 103 5.96 -5.22 15.34
N GLU A 104 6.49 -5.94 14.36
CA GLU A 104 7.89 -5.86 13.96
C GLU A 104 8.07 -5.60 12.46
N TYR A 105 9.14 -4.88 12.13
CA TYR A 105 9.59 -4.73 10.75
C TYR A 105 10.48 -5.92 10.35
N ARG A 106 10.13 -6.56 9.24
CA ARG A 106 10.91 -7.65 8.67
C ARG A 106 11.39 -7.28 7.29
N LYS A 107 12.69 -7.43 7.06
CA LYS A 107 13.28 -7.26 5.74
C LYS A 107 12.77 -8.36 4.81
N VAL A 108 12.30 -7.95 3.63
CA VAL A 108 11.76 -8.86 2.61
C VAL A 108 12.39 -8.60 1.25
N SER A 109 12.27 -9.59 0.37
CA SER A 109 12.68 -9.47 -1.02
C SER A 109 11.54 -8.96 -1.89
N PRO A 110 11.80 -8.12 -2.89
CA PRO A 110 10.82 -7.76 -3.91
C PRO A 110 10.28 -8.95 -4.73
N GLN A 111 10.93 -10.12 -4.65
CA GLN A 111 10.61 -11.33 -5.43
C GLN A 111 9.43 -12.15 -4.90
N GLY A 112 8.89 -11.83 -3.73
CA GLY A 112 7.84 -12.66 -3.13
C GLY A 112 6.86 -11.83 -2.30
N VAL A 113 6.36 -10.75 -2.86
CA VAL A 113 5.38 -9.89 -2.18
C VAL A 113 4.01 -10.56 -2.08
N LYS A 114 3.32 -10.27 -1.00
CA LYS A 114 1.99 -10.82 -0.69
C LYS A 114 0.89 -9.88 -1.15
N ALA A 115 -0.24 -10.46 -1.53
CA ALA A 115 -1.43 -9.69 -1.87
C ALA A 115 -1.94 -8.88 -0.66
N LEU A 116 -2.57 -7.74 -0.94
CA LEU A 116 -3.20 -6.83 0.03
C LEU A 116 -2.25 -6.36 1.15
N THR A 117 -0.95 -6.36 0.86
CA THR A 117 0.09 -6.04 1.84
C THR A 117 0.75 -4.71 1.51
N GLY A 118 1.01 -3.93 2.54
CA GLY A 118 1.82 -2.71 2.44
C GLY A 118 3.27 -2.98 2.78
N TYR A 119 4.14 -2.27 2.09
CA TYR A 119 5.59 -2.37 2.25
C TYR A 119 6.23 -1.01 2.36
N TRP A 120 7.23 -0.90 3.25
CA TRP A 120 8.16 0.20 3.25
C TRP A 120 9.31 -0.10 2.30
N VAL A 121 9.59 0.81 1.37
CA VAL A 121 10.73 0.70 0.47
C VAL A 121 11.61 1.94 0.56
N TYR A 122 12.91 1.72 0.64
CA TYR A 122 13.90 2.80 0.57
C TYR A 122 14.55 2.83 -0.81
N VAL A 123 14.62 4.02 -1.36
CA VAL A 123 15.11 4.28 -2.71
C VAL A 123 16.18 5.37 -2.66
N GLY A 124 17.37 5.05 -3.16
CA GLY A 124 18.49 5.99 -3.20
C GLY A 124 18.38 7.03 -4.31
N SER A 125 17.72 6.67 -5.41
CA SER A 125 17.44 7.55 -6.56
C SER A 125 16.02 7.34 -7.05
N PRO A 126 15.32 8.41 -7.48
CA PRO A 126 13.96 8.28 -8.02
C PRO A 126 13.89 7.29 -9.18
N CYS A 127 12.87 6.44 -9.20
CA CYS A 127 12.61 5.52 -10.31
C CYS A 127 11.14 5.09 -10.32
N ASP A 128 10.74 4.38 -11.37
CA ASP A 128 9.44 3.75 -11.44
C ASP A 128 9.54 2.28 -11.00
N ALA A 129 8.54 1.85 -10.24
CA ALA A 129 8.34 0.46 -9.86
C ALA A 129 7.07 -0.08 -10.51
N VAL A 130 7.13 -1.32 -10.98
CA VAL A 130 5.95 -2.04 -11.45
C VAL A 130 5.54 -3.03 -10.37
N LEU A 131 4.32 -2.85 -9.85
CA LEU A 131 3.71 -3.72 -8.86
C LEU A 131 2.89 -4.82 -9.56
N PRO A 132 2.84 -6.03 -9.02
CA PRO A 132 2.03 -7.11 -9.59
C PRO A 132 0.54 -6.88 -9.45
#